data_3a87cfd522e82063b41ddcdd9ae80ef2
#
_entry.id   3a87cfd522e82063b41ddcdd9ae80ef2
#
_cell.length_a   1.000
_cell.length_b   1.000
_cell.length_c   1.000
_cell.angle_alpha   90.00
_cell.angle_beta   90.00
_cell.angle_gamma   90.00
#
_symmetry.space_group_name_H-M   'P 1'
#
loop_
_entity.id
_entity.type
_entity.pdbx_description
1 polymer ?
#
loop_
_entity_poly.entity_id
_entity_poly.type
_entity_poly.pdbx_seq_one_letter_code
_entity_poly.pdbx_strand_id
1 'polypeptide(L)'
;VYKRQIYHYANPFGGDTGSPVEGTWMLAPVAGALQVGPEAGSGEWWSSSEDDVTTRACYFDDHYVFNADGSFQNVLGDETWLEGWQGVDADQCGAPVAPHDGSNPATWEYDEATGEITLTGLGAYLGLPKAVNAGELPNVDVPESVTYNVTMEEDMMTVVIEAGAGVFWTYKLVAQAQDTPLSGTWMLAPEAGALQVGPSAGSGEWWSSSADDVTTRACFFDDQYVLNADGSFQNLLGDETWLEVLNKSTHQIGK
;
A
#
# COMPACT_ATOMS: atom_id res chain seq x y z
N VAL A 1 7.48 32.09 -5.49
CA VAL A 1 6.67 30.91 -5.80
C VAL A 1 7.59 29.78 -6.21
N TYR A 2 7.90 28.88 -5.29
CA TYR A 2 8.67 27.68 -5.60
C TYR A 2 7.75 26.71 -6.36
N LYS A 3 7.99 26.53 -7.66
CA LYS A 3 7.38 25.44 -8.42
C LYS A 3 8.03 24.14 -7.93
N ARG A 4 7.25 23.32 -7.21
CA ARG A 4 7.63 21.94 -6.88
C ARG A 4 7.67 21.18 -8.21
N GLN A 5 8.86 20.85 -8.67
CA GLN A 5 9.05 19.94 -9.80
C GLN A 5 8.80 18.54 -9.26
N ILE A 6 7.67 17.95 -9.67
CA ILE A 6 7.38 16.54 -9.38
C ILE A 6 8.22 15.75 -10.38
N TYR A 7 9.23 15.07 -9.89
CA TYR A 7 9.97 14.09 -10.69
C TYR A 7 9.17 12.79 -10.64
N HIS A 8 8.53 12.43 -11.74
CA HIS A 8 8.09 11.07 -11.95
C HIS A 8 9.34 10.20 -12.11
N TYR A 9 9.69 9.47 -11.07
CA TYR A 9 10.66 8.41 -11.18
C TYR A 9 9.98 7.25 -11.91
N ALA A 10 10.27 7.09 -13.20
CA ALA A 10 10.01 5.85 -13.89
C ALA A 10 10.77 4.74 -13.14
N ASN A 11 10.08 3.67 -12.77
CA ASN A 11 10.67 2.49 -12.13
C ASN A 11 11.79 1.94 -13.05
N PRO A 12 13.08 1.99 -12.67
CA PRO A 12 14.17 1.56 -13.54
C PRO A 12 14.28 0.02 -13.72
N PHE A 13 13.39 -0.77 -13.10
CA PHE A 13 13.52 -2.23 -13.02
C PHE A 13 12.35 -3.06 -13.59
N GLY A 14 11.38 -2.45 -14.20
CA GLY A 14 10.29 -3.22 -14.79
C GLY A 14 9.46 -2.38 -15.73
N GLY A 15 9.15 -2.94 -16.88
CA GLY A 15 8.27 -2.30 -17.83
C GLY A 15 6.95 -1.93 -17.16
N ASP A 16 6.61 -0.65 -17.26
CA ASP A 16 5.34 -0.06 -16.88
C ASP A 16 4.24 -0.65 -17.78
N THR A 17 3.76 -1.82 -17.44
CA THR A 17 2.62 -2.50 -18.09
C THR A 17 1.62 -3.05 -17.08
N GLY A 18 1.84 -2.81 -15.78
CA GLY A 18 0.92 -3.18 -14.71
C GLY A 18 -0.24 -2.20 -14.59
N SER A 19 -1.43 -2.70 -14.31
CA SER A 19 -2.58 -1.88 -13.94
C SER A 19 -2.26 -1.10 -12.66
N PRO A 20 -2.72 0.17 -12.51
CA PRO A 20 -2.52 0.92 -11.26
C PRO A 20 -3.21 0.28 -10.06
N VAL A 21 -4.10 -0.69 -10.29
CA VAL A 21 -4.82 -1.45 -9.25
C VAL A 21 -4.01 -2.65 -8.76
N GLU A 22 -3.05 -3.14 -9.56
CA GLU A 22 -2.23 -4.30 -9.20
C GLU A 22 -1.47 -4.09 -7.90
N GLY A 23 -1.49 -5.10 -7.03
CA GLY A 23 -0.82 -5.05 -5.73
C GLY A 23 -1.71 -5.51 -4.58
N THR A 24 -1.27 -5.21 -3.37
CA THR A 24 -1.98 -5.52 -2.13
C THR A 24 -2.51 -4.24 -1.51
N TRP A 25 -3.80 -4.24 -1.22
CA TRP A 25 -4.51 -3.09 -0.65
C TRP A 25 -5.17 -3.48 0.66
N MET A 26 -5.32 -2.52 1.56
CA MET A 26 -6.05 -2.66 2.81
C MET A 26 -6.90 -1.41 3.06
N LEU A 27 -7.91 -1.50 3.91
CA LEU A 27 -8.67 -0.34 4.33
C LEU A 27 -7.75 0.64 5.08
N ALA A 28 -7.77 1.93 4.71
CA ALA A 28 -6.96 2.93 5.38
C ALA A 28 -7.30 2.96 6.89
N PRO A 29 -6.32 2.79 7.81
CA PRO A 29 -6.60 2.74 9.24
C PRO A 29 -6.81 4.14 9.83
N VAL A 30 -7.78 4.89 9.28
CA VAL A 30 -8.14 6.26 9.66
C VAL A 30 -9.65 6.43 9.72
N ALA A 31 -10.12 7.37 10.53
CA ALA A 31 -11.53 7.77 10.54
C ALA A 31 -11.99 8.19 9.14
N GLY A 32 -13.21 7.83 8.75
CA GLY A 32 -13.78 8.15 7.43
C GLY A 32 -13.26 7.29 6.27
N ALA A 33 -12.55 6.20 6.56
CA ALA A 33 -12.14 5.26 5.52
C ALA A 33 -13.30 4.37 5.03
N LEU A 34 -14.31 4.18 5.85
CA LEU A 34 -15.54 3.47 5.52
C LEU A 34 -16.72 4.41 5.71
N GLN A 35 -17.53 4.59 4.68
CA GLN A 35 -18.65 5.52 4.68
C GLN A 35 -19.86 4.94 3.96
N VAL A 36 -21.06 5.35 4.39
CA VAL A 36 -22.31 5.05 3.67
C VAL A 36 -23.21 6.28 3.64
N GLY A 37 -23.84 6.51 2.51
CA GLY A 37 -24.74 7.64 2.32
C GLY A 37 -25.52 7.60 1.01
N PRO A 38 -26.34 8.65 0.73
CA PRO A 38 -27.17 8.75 -0.46
C PRO A 38 -26.38 9.08 -1.74
N GLU A 39 -25.12 9.47 -1.60
CA GLU A 39 -24.22 9.81 -2.71
C GLU A 39 -22.83 9.23 -2.43
N ALA A 40 -22.07 8.96 -3.49
CA ALA A 40 -20.69 8.50 -3.39
C ALA A 40 -19.85 9.42 -2.50
N GLY A 41 -19.19 8.85 -1.51
CA GLY A 41 -18.29 9.58 -0.59
C GLY A 41 -18.98 10.49 0.43
N SER A 42 -20.31 10.51 0.51
CA SER A 42 -21.00 11.47 1.39
C SER A 42 -20.88 11.13 2.88
N GLY A 43 -20.85 9.86 3.28
CA GLY A 43 -20.83 9.45 4.69
C GLY A 43 -21.97 10.02 5.53
N GLU A 44 -23.05 10.54 4.91
CA GLU A 44 -24.14 11.24 5.60
C GLU A 44 -24.88 10.35 6.59
N TRP A 45 -25.04 9.06 6.28
CA TRP A 45 -25.73 8.14 7.16
C TRP A 45 -24.82 7.53 8.21
N TRP A 46 -23.58 7.25 7.84
CA TRP A 46 -22.56 6.77 8.75
C TRP A 46 -21.16 6.88 8.16
N SER A 47 -20.19 7.09 9.01
CA SER A 47 -18.77 7.16 8.67
C SER A 47 -17.95 6.58 9.83
N SER A 48 -16.96 5.76 9.55
CA SER A 48 -16.10 5.18 10.58
C SER A 48 -15.38 6.26 11.38
N SER A 49 -15.31 6.06 12.69
CA SER A 49 -14.56 6.89 13.65
C SER A 49 -13.17 6.30 13.93
N GLU A 50 -12.35 7.00 14.69
CA GLU A 50 -11.09 6.46 15.22
C GLU A 50 -11.32 5.26 16.17
N ASP A 51 -12.42 5.29 16.94
CA ASP A 51 -12.81 4.17 17.79
C ASP A 51 -13.19 2.93 16.96
N ASP A 52 -13.82 3.12 15.79
CA ASP A 52 -14.12 2.01 14.87
C ASP A 52 -12.85 1.37 14.33
N VAL A 53 -11.81 2.15 14.01
CA VAL A 53 -10.53 1.61 13.56
C VAL A 53 -9.92 0.70 14.63
N THR A 54 -10.05 1.06 15.89
CA THR A 54 -9.53 0.28 17.01
C THR A 54 -10.38 -0.97 17.29
N THR A 55 -11.71 -0.80 17.34
CA THR A 55 -12.63 -1.89 17.70
C THR A 55 -12.82 -2.92 16.60
N ARG A 56 -12.60 -2.51 15.34
CA ARG A 56 -12.66 -3.37 14.14
C ARG A 56 -11.27 -3.62 13.56
N ALA A 57 -10.20 -3.68 14.40
CA ALA A 57 -8.82 -3.85 13.93
C ALA A 57 -8.67 -5.06 12.98
N CYS A 58 -9.39 -6.15 13.25
CA CYS A 58 -9.47 -7.34 12.39
C CYS A 58 -10.06 -7.11 11.00
N TYR A 59 -10.69 -5.97 10.75
CA TYR A 59 -11.21 -5.56 9.45
C TYR A 59 -10.24 -4.62 8.74
N PHE A 60 -9.51 -3.82 9.52
CA PHE A 60 -8.54 -2.88 8.97
C PHE A 60 -7.20 -3.54 8.63
N ASP A 61 -6.97 -4.79 9.03
CA ASP A 61 -5.82 -5.61 8.65
C ASP A 61 -6.13 -6.64 7.55
N ASP A 62 -7.38 -6.69 7.05
CA ASP A 62 -7.75 -7.45 5.87
C ASP A 62 -7.05 -6.93 4.62
N HIS A 63 -6.62 -7.84 3.73
CA HIS A 63 -5.97 -7.49 2.49
C HIS A 63 -6.77 -7.91 1.26
N TYR A 64 -6.72 -7.04 0.25
CA TYR A 64 -7.26 -7.25 -1.09
C TYR A 64 -6.10 -7.37 -2.06
N VAL A 65 -5.86 -8.55 -2.62
CA VAL A 65 -4.68 -8.83 -3.45
C VAL A 65 -5.09 -8.95 -4.91
N PHE A 66 -4.58 -8.03 -5.72
CA PHE A 66 -4.76 -7.99 -7.17
C PHE A 66 -3.47 -8.45 -7.83
N ASN A 67 -3.43 -9.70 -8.29
CA ASN A 67 -2.23 -10.27 -8.88
C ASN A 67 -2.10 -9.90 -10.37
N ALA A 68 -0.87 -9.80 -10.86
CA ALA A 68 -0.55 -9.50 -12.26
C ALA A 68 -1.12 -10.53 -13.26
N ASP A 69 -1.43 -11.73 -12.82
CA ASP A 69 -2.04 -12.78 -13.65
C ASP A 69 -3.58 -12.67 -13.76
N GLY A 70 -4.16 -11.61 -13.18
CA GLY A 70 -5.60 -11.37 -13.15
C GLY A 70 -6.35 -12.14 -12.04
N SER A 71 -5.65 -12.88 -11.19
CA SER A 71 -6.30 -13.50 -10.03
C SER A 71 -6.50 -12.47 -8.90
N PHE A 72 -7.58 -12.64 -8.13
CA PHE A 72 -7.93 -11.82 -6.97
C PHE A 72 -8.04 -12.68 -5.72
N GLN A 73 -7.68 -12.14 -4.57
CA GLN A 73 -7.81 -12.83 -3.30
C GLN A 73 -8.17 -11.86 -2.16
N ASN A 74 -9.17 -12.24 -1.35
CA ASN A 74 -9.38 -11.71 -0.01
C ASN A 74 -8.48 -12.48 0.96
N VAL A 75 -7.56 -11.79 1.65
CA VAL A 75 -6.68 -12.37 2.67
C VAL A 75 -7.07 -11.78 4.03
N LEU A 76 -7.83 -12.55 4.80
CA LEU A 76 -8.56 -12.09 6.00
C LEU A 76 -7.92 -12.51 7.32
N GLY A 77 -6.75 -13.16 7.27
CA GLY A 77 -6.08 -13.64 8.48
C GLY A 77 -6.90 -14.70 9.24
N ASP A 78 -6.70 -14.73 10.55
CA ASP A 78 -7.44 -15.63 11.45
C ASP A 78 -8.84 -15.10 11.82
N GLU A 79 -9.03 -13.77 11.75
CA GLU A 79 -10.28 -13.07 12.08
C GLU A 79 -10.52 -11.92 11.10
N THR A 80 -11.79 -11.64 10.82
CA THR A 80 -12.28 -10.46 10.10
C THR A 80 -13.52 -9.90 10.80
N TRP A 81 -14.02 -8.77 10.36
CA TRP A 81 -15.26 -8.20 10.90
C TRP A 81 -16.47 -8.96 10.38
N LEU A 82 -17.25 -9.51 11.32
CA LEU A 82 -18.49 -10.21 11.03
C LEU A 82 -19.71 -9.37 11.50
N GLU A 83 -20.74 -9.36 10.68
CA GLU A 83 -22.02 -8.75 11.00
C GLU A 83 -23.08 -9.81 11.29
N GLY A 84 -24.12 -9.49 12.05
CA GLY A 84 -25.14 -10.44 12.49
C GLY A 84 -25.79 -11.29 11.41
N TRP A 85 -25.87 -10.80 10.15
CA TRP A 85 -26.39 -11.57 9.02
C TRP A 85 -25.50 -12.77 8.62
N GLN A 86 -24.23 -12.76 9.05
CA GLN A 86 -23.26 -13.86 8.81
C GLN A 86 -23.35 -14.97 9.88
N GLY A 87 -24.34 -14.90 10.78
CA GLY A 87 -24.63 -15.96 11.75
C GLY A 87 -23.97 -15.78 13.13
N VAL A 88 -23.48 -14.59 13.42
CA VAL A 88 -22.99 -14.19 14.76
C VAL A 88 -24.12 -13.48 15.54
N ASP A 89 -24.07 -13.54 16.88
CA ASP A 89 -25.10 -12.94 17.74
C ASP A 89 -25.06 -11.39 17.72
N ALA A 90 -23.89 -10.83 17.51
CA ALA A 90 -23.65 -9.39 17.38
C ALA A 90 -22.44 -9.16 16.48
N ASP A 91 -22.32 -7.95 15.90
CA ASP A 91 -21.18 -7.55 15.10
C ASP A 91 -19.89 -7.63 15.91
N GLN A 92 -18.91 -8.38 15.41
CA GLN A 92 -17.67 -8.69 16.12
C GLN A 92 -16.55 -9.15 15.20
N CYS A 93 -15.31 -9.15 15.69
CA CYS A 93 -14.23 -9.92 15.06
C CYS A 93 -14.45 -11.42 15.23
N GLY A 94 -14.17 -12.19 14.20
CA GLY A 94 -14.28 -13.65 14.24
C GLY A 94 -13.73 -14.32 12.98
N ALA A 95 -13.65 -15.64 13.01
CA ALA A 95 -13.15 -16.41 11.87
C ALA A 95 -14.00 -16.17 10.61
N PRO A 96 -13.36 -15.92 9.45
CA PRO A 96 -14.07 -15.67 8.19
C PRO A 96 -15.12 -16.72 7.85
N VAL A 97 -16.27 -16.29 7.30
CA VAL A 97 -17.43 -17.14 7.03
C VAL A 97 -17.68 -17.26 5.52
N ALA A 98 -17.75 -18.51 5.04
CA ALA A 98 -18.06 -18.77 3.63
C ALA A 98 -19.42 -18.17 3.21
N PRO A 99 -19.55 -17.71 1.97
CA PRO A 99 -18.57 -17.75 0.87
C PRO A 99 -17.56 -16.60 0.88
N HIS A 100 -17.57 -15.71 1.89
CA HIS A 100 -16.78 -14.49 1.97
C HIS A 100 -15.49 -14.68 2.82
N ASP A 101 -14.98 -15.91 2.86
CA ASP A 101 -13.79 -16.32 3.62
C ASP A 101 -12.49 -16.35 2.80
N GLY A 102 -12.54 -15.87 1.54
CA GLY A 102 -11.40 -15.88 0.62
C GLY A 102 -11.00 -17.26 0.09
N SER A 103 -11.78 -18.32 0.37
CA SER A 103 -11.46 -19.71 -0.05
C SER A 103 -11.79 -19.99 -1.51
N ASN A 104 -12.68 -19.23 -2.12
CA ASN A 104 -13.09 -19.39 -3.50
C ASN A 104 -12.11 -18.69 -4.45
N PRO A 105 -11.80 -19.31 -5.63
CA PRO A 105 -11.00 -18.63 -6.64
C PRO A 105 -11.77 -17.44 -7.21
N ALA A 106 -11.06 -16.32 -7.39
CA ALA A 106 -11.60 -15.12 -7.98
C ALA A 106 -10.62 -14.46 -8.95
N THR A 107 -11.15 -13.64 -9.86
CA THR A 107 -10.39 -12.84 -10.82
C THR A 107 -10.83 -11.39 -10.75
N TRP A 108 -10.00 -10.51 -11.27
CA TRP A 108 -10.29 -9.09 -11.38
C TRP A 108 -10.02 -8.56 -12.79
N GLU A 109 -10.79 -7.56 -13.16
CA GLU A 109 -10.61 -6.78 -14.38
C GLU A 109 -10.76 -5.30 -14.04
N TYR A 110 -9.91 -4.44 -14.60
CA TYR A 110 -9.98 -2.99 -14.45
C TYR A 110 -10.14 -2.33 -15.82
N ASP A 111 -11.20 -1.57 -15.97
CA ASP A 111 -11.42 -0.69 -17.12
C ASP A 111 -10.96 0.72 -16.80
N GLU A 112 -9.79 1.09 -17.29
CA GLU A 112 -9.19 2.42 -17.11
C GLU A 112 -10.06 3.54 -17.72
N ALA A 113 -10.83 3.25 -18.76
CA ALA A 113 -11.65 4.25 -19.43
C ALA A 113 -12.88 4.66 -18.62
N THR A 114 -13.43 3.72 -17.83
CA THR A 114 -14.59 3.95 -16.96
C THR A 114 -14.21 4.13 -15.50
N GLY A 115 -13.03 3.68 -15.10
CA GLY A 115 -12.60 3.63 -13.70
C GLY A 115 -13.32 2.52 -12.92
N GLU A 116 -13.67 1.41 -13.58
CA GLU A 116 -14.41 0.33 -12.95
C GLU A 116 -13.52 -0.90 -12.69
N ILE A 117 -13.63 -1.46 -11.48
CA ILE A 117 -13.09 -2.77 -11.14
C ILE A 117 -14.25 -3.77 -11.05
N THR A 118 -14.13 -4.88 -11.77
CA THR A 118 -15.04 -6.01 -11.64
C THR A 118 -14.30 -7.20 -11.03
N LEU A 119 -14.81 -7.68 -9.89
CA LEU A 119 -14.39 -8.94 -9.28
C LEU A 119 -15.36 -10.04 -9.72
N THR A 120 -14.82 -11.17 -10.18
CA THR A 120 -15.59 -12.35 -10.57
C THR A 120 -15.13 -13.55 -9.74
N GLY A 121 -16.04 -14.12 -8.98
CA GLY A 121 -15.82 -15.24 -8.05
C GLY A 121 -16.78 -15.16 -6.88
N LEU A 122 -17.36 -16.31 -6.51
CA LEU A 122 -18.36 -16.36 -5.44
C LEU A 122 -17.75 -15.90 -4.10
N GLY A 123 -18.31 -14.82 -3.56
CA GLY A 123 -17.88 -14.26 -2.28
C GLY A 123 -16.65 -13.35 -2.34
N ALA A 124 -16.12 -13.00 -3.52
CA ALA A 124 -15.09 -11.98 -3.66
C ALA A 124 -15.67 -10.58 -3.46
N TYR A 125 -14.97 -9.70 -2.73
CA TYR A 125 -15.46 -8.36 -2.42
C TYR A 125 -14.34 -7.38 -2.08
N LEU A 126 -14.66 -6.08 -2.14
CA LEU A 126 -13.88 -4.99 -1.53
C LEU A 126 -14.72 -4.33 -0.45
N GLY A 127 -14.11 -3.98 0.66
CA GLY A 127 -14.81 -3.40 1.80
C GLY A 127 -15.75 -4.42 2.48
N LEU A 128 -17.02 -4.09 2.64
CA LEU A 128 -17.98 -4.96 3.33
C LEU A 128 -18.60 -5.99 2.36
N PRO A 129 -18.60 -7.28 2.70
CA PRO A 129 -19.15 -8.34 1.84
C PRO A 129 -20.66 -8.22 1.60
N LYS A 130 -21.40 -7.49 2.46
CA LYS A 130 -22.83 -7.28 2.28
C LYS A 130 -23.18 -6.36 1.12
N ALA A 131 -22.30 -5.44 0.75
CA ALA A 131 -22.57 -4.44 -0.27
C ALA A 131 -22.34 -5.02 -1.66
N VAL A 132 -23.42 -5.28 -2.39
CA VAL A 132 -23.40 -5.80 -3.76
C VAL A 132 -24.26 -4.92 -4.69
N ASN A 133 -24.02 -4.95 -6.00
CA ASN A 133 -24.70 -4.03 -6.94
C ASN A 133 -26.23 -4.16 -6.97
N ALA A 134 -26.78 -5.30 -6.55
CA ALA A 134 -28.23 -5.53 -6.52
C ALA A 134 -28.91 -5.14 -5.19
N GLY A 135 -28.12 -4.78 -4.17
CA GLY A 135 -28.63 -4.49 -2.83
C GLY A 135 -27.63 -4.84 -1.73
N GLU A 136 -28.14 -5.16 -0.56
CA GLU A 136 -27.34 -5.63 0.57
C GLU A 136 -27.75 -7.04 1.01
N LEU A 137 -26.75 -7.88 1.30
CA LEU A 137 -26.98 -9.20 1.89
C LEU A 137 -27.53 -9.05 3.32
N PRO A 138 -28.39 -9.95 3.76
CA PRO A 138 -28.92 -11.14 3.06
C PRO A 138 -30.20 -10.89 2.27
N ASN A 139 -30.57 -9.64 1.97
CA ASN A 139 -31.83 -9.31 1.30
C ASN A 139 -31.81 -9.66 -0.21
N VAL A 140 -30.64 -9.90 -0.76
CA VAL A 140 -30.41 -10.35 -2.14
C VAL A 140 -29.49 -11.57 -2.11
N ASP A 141 -29.42 -12.30 -3.24
CA ASP A 141 -28.53 -13.44 -3.38
C ASP A 141 -27.08 -13.00 -3.52
N VAL A 142 -26.13 -13.83 -3.06
CA VAL A 142 -24.69 -13.60 -3.28
C VAL A 142 -24.40 -13.68 -4.78
N PRO A 143 -23.88 -12.60 -5.39
CA PRO A 143 -23.61 -12.59 -6.83
C PRO A 143 -22.29 -13.33 -7.16
N GLU A 144 -22.17 -13.76 -8.43
CA GLU A 144 -20.93 -14.30 -8.99
C GLU A 144 -19.92 -13.21 -9.35
N SER A 145 -20.36 -11.94 -9.49
CA SER A 145 -19.47 -10.81 -9.72
C SER A 145 -20.00 -9.53 -9.10
N VAL A 146 -19.07 -8.66 -8.72
CA VAL A 146 -19.34 -7.33 -8.13
C VAL A 146 -18.48 -6.31 -8.84
N THR A 147 -19.09 -5.16 -9.21
CA THR A 147 -18.41 -4.05 -9.88
C THR A 147 -18.38 -2.82 -8.99
N TYR A 148 -17.23 -2.19 -8.93
CA TYR A 148 -16.94 -0.99 -8.14
C TYR A 148 -16.44 0.12 -9.06
N ASN A 149 -16.82 1.36 -8.77
CA ASN A 149 -16.16 2.54 -9.33
C ASN A 149 -14.96 2.90 -8.48
N VAL A 150 -13.81 3.15 -9.09
CA VAL A 150 -12.58 3.48 -8.37
C VAL A 150 -11.94 4.76 -8.88
N THR A 151 -11.32 5.46 -7.95
CA THR A 151 -10.48 6.62 -8.23
C THR A 151 -9.14 6.42 -7.55
N MET A 152 -8.06 6.60 -8.31
CA MET A 152 -6.69 6.45 -7.82
C MET A 152 -6.09 7.83 -7.52
N GLU A 153 -5.54 8.03 -6.33
CA GLU A 153 -4.84 9.24 -5.90
C GLU A 153 -3.54 8.84 -5.19
N GLU A 154 -2.42 8.92 -5.88
CA GLU A 154 -1.10 8.50 -5.37
C GLU A 154 -1.17 7.07 -4.79
N ASP A 155 -1.03 6.92 -3.46
CA ASP A 155 -1.03 5.63 -2.76
C ASP A 155 -2.41 5.24 -2.19
N MET A 156 -3.47 5.94 -2.61
CA MET A 156 -4.84 5.70 -2.14
C MET A 156 -5.77 5.33 -3.30
N MET A 157 -6.58 4.31 -3.11
CA MET A 157 -7.68 3.93 -3.98
C MET A 157 -9.00 4.17 -3.26
N THR A 158 -9.80 5.10 -3.78
CA THR A 158 -11.18 5.28 -3.33
C THR A 158 -12.09 4.37 -4.14
N VAL A 159 -12.78 3.46 -3.44
CA VAL A 159 -13.67 2.44 -4.01
C VAL A 159 -15.10 2.80 -3.65
N VAL A 160 -16.00 2.81 -4.63
CA VAL A 160 -17.41 3.11 -4.44
C VAL A 160 -18.27 2.01 -5.04
N ILE A 161 -19.28 1.57 -4.31
CA ILE A 161 -20.31 0.68 -4.81
C ILE A 161 -21.71 1.26 -4.54
N GLU A 162 -22.58 1.27 -5.53
CA GLU A 162 -24.00 1.50 -5.34
C GLU A 162 -24.69 0.16 -4.99
N ALA A 163 -24.99 -0.01 -3.70
CA ALA A 163 -25.64 -1.18 -3.15
C ALA A 163 -27.17 -0.99 -3.13
N GLY A 164 -27.76 -0.86 -4.34
CA GLY A 164 -29.15 -0.51 -4.52
C GLY A 164 -29.40 0.99 -4.69
N ALA A 165 -30.57 1.35 -5.17
CA ALA A 165 -30.88 2.72 -5.60
C ALA A 165 -30.63 3.77 -4.50
N GLY A 166 -29.63 4.62 -4.69
CA GLY A 166 -29.27 5.71 -3.78
C GLY A 166 -28.59 5.25 -2.49
N VAL A 167 -28.02 4.06 -2.43
CA VAL A 167 -27.23 3.56 -1.31
C VAL A 167 -25.78 3.38 -1.76
N PHE A 168 -24.90 4.25 -1.33
CA PHE A 168 -23.48 4.23 -1.74
C PHE A 168 -22.59 3.90 -0.56
N TRP A 169 -21.85 2.79 -0.69
CA TRP A 169 -20.72 2.49 0.18
C TRP A 169 -19.44 3.01 -0.44
N THR A 170 -18.61 3.64 0.36
CA THR A 170 -17.32 4.19 -0.03
C THR A 170 -16.24 3.66 0.88
N TYR A 171 -15.17 3.15 0.30
CA TYR A 171 -14.00 2.61 0.99
C TYR A 171 -12.75 3.35 0.52
N LYS A 172 -11.91 3.79 1.44
CA LYS A 172 -10.58 4.32 1.12
C LYS A 172 -9.56 3.24 1.43
N LEU A 173 -8.92 2.74 0.40
CA LEU A 173 -7.89 1.73 0.51
C LEU A 173 -6.51 2.38 0.34
N VAL A 174 -5.53 1.88 1.08
CA VAL A 174 -4.12 2.25 0.94
C VAL A 174 -3.34 1.04 0.43
N ALA A 175 -2.36 1.31 -0.44
CA ALA A 175 -1.47 0.27 -0.90
C ALA A 175 -0.63 -0.24 0.29
N GLN A 176 -0.59 -1.55 0.46
CA GLN A 176 0.43 -2.17 1.30
C GLN A 176 1.77 -2.03 0.60
N ALA A 177 2.74 -1.48 1.31
CA ALA A 177 4.11 -1.50 0.80
C ALA A 177 4.47 -2.97 0.52
N GLN A 178 4.64 -3.28 -0.75
CA GLN A 178 5.18 -4.58 -1.15
C GLN A 178 6.56 -4.70 -0.49
N ASP A 179 6.92 -5.90 -0.05
CA ASP A 179 8.32 -6.20 0.27
C ASP A 179 9.14 -5.87 -0.98
N THR A 180 9.56 -4.61 -1.07
CA THR A 180 10.38 -4.19 -2.20
C THR A 180 11.68 -4.97 -2.13
N PRO A 181 12.31 -5.29 -3.28
CA PRO A 181 13.64 -5.90 -3.27
C PRO A 181 14.67 -5.08 -2.48
N LEU A 182 14.31 -3.84 -2.12
CA LEU A 182 15.11 -2.92 -1.31
C LEU A 182 14.77 -3.00 0.20
N SER A 183 13.66 -3.63 0.61
CA SER A 183 13.38 -3.79 2.03
C SER A 183 14.46 -4.65 2.69
N GLY A 184 14.89 -4.25 3.87
CA GLY A 184 15.97 -4.93 4.59
C GLY A 184 16.98 -3.95 5.20
N THR A 185 18.02 -4.53 5.76
CA THR A 185 19.13 -3.79 6.35
C THR A 185 20.31 -3.79 5.39
N TRP A 186 20.74 -2.63 4.99
CA TRP A 186 21.81 -2.39 4.04
C TRP A 186 22.98 -1.70 4.72
N MET A 187 24.20 -1.92 4.23
CA MET A 187 25.42 -1.22 4.65
C MET A 187 26.32 -1.03 3.43
N LEU A 188 27.26 -0.11 3.50
CA LEU A 188 28.28 0.01 2.47
C LEU A 188 29.09 -1.28 2.42
N ALA A 189 29.35 -1.80 1.22
CA ALA A 189 30.23 -2.94 1.05
C ALA A 189 31.62 -2.58 1.61
N PRO A 190 32.21 -3.40 2.53
CA PRO A 190 33.50 -3.08 3.12
C PRO A 190 34.65 -3.41 2.16
N GLU A 191 34.61 -2.78 0.98
CA GLU A 191 35.61 -2.98 -0.09
C GLU A 191 35.99 -1.66 -0.77
N ALA A 192 37.14 -1.63 -1.40
CA ALA A 192 37.58 -0.50 -2.20
C ALA A 192 36.60 -0.24 -3.34
N GLY A 193 36.26 1.01 -3.58
CA GLY A 193 35.30 1.39 -4.64
C GLY A 193 33.83 1.39 -4.22
N ALA A 194 33.50 1.02 -3.00
CA ALA A 194 32.12 1.03 -2.52
C ALA A 194 31.52 2.44 -2.41
N LEU A 195 32.35 3.45 -2.18
CA LEU A 195 31.97 4.86 -2.21
C LEU A 195 32.71 5.57 -3.34
N GLN A 196 31.95 6.19 -4.24
CA GLN A 196 32.49 6.82 -5.44
C GLN A 196 31.88 8.18 -5.69
N VAL A 197 32.64 9.11 -6.23
CA VAL A 197 32.21 10.44 -6.69
C VAL A 197 32.71 10.68 -8.09
N GLY A 198 31.84 11.05 -8.99
CA GLY A 198 32.15 11.31 -10.39
C GLY A 198 31.07 12.07 -11.14
N PRO A 199 31.29 12.37 -12.43
CA PRO A 199 30.36 13.13 -13.27
C PRO A 199 29.12 12.35 -13.73
N SER A 200 29.10 11.05 -13.50
CA SER A 200 27.96 10.17 -13.83
C SER A 200 27.80 9.06 -12.79
N ALA A 201 26.63 8.44 -12.75
CA ALA A 201 26.35 7.35 -11.84
C ALA A 201 27.34 6.18 -12.04
N GLY A 202 27.91 5.69 -10.93
CA GLY A 202 28.91 4.61 -10.94
C GLY A 202 30.30 5.03 -11.37
N SER A 203 30.56 6.33 -11.64
CA SER A 203 31.88 6.85 -11.97
C SER A 203 32.63 7.25 -10.70
N GLY A 204 33.79 6.67 -10.48
CA GLY A 204 34.73 7.07 -9.44
C GLY A 204 35.79 8.05 -9.95
N GLU A 205 35.54 8.78 -11.05
CA GLU A 205 36.56 9.61 -11.73
C GLU A 205 37.15 10.70 -10.85
N TRP A 206 36.33 11.31 -9.97
CA TRP A 206 36.82 12.37 -9.08
C TRP A 206 37.39 11.79 -7.79
N TRP A 207 36.81 10.73 -7.27
CA TRP A 207 37.28 10.03 -6.09
C TRP A 207 36.62 8.68 -5.95
N SER A 208 37.35 7.71 -5.39
CA SER A 208 36.85 6.37 -5.08
C SER A 208 37.52 5.89 -3.79
N SER A 209 36.75 5.28 -2.89
CA SER A 209 37.30 4.74 -1.64
C SER A 209 38.33 3.66 -1.92
N SER A 210 39.45 3.73 -1.19
CA SER A 210 40.54 2.74 -1.18
C SER A 210 40.32 1.68 -0.09
N ALA A 211 41.12 0.63 -0.08
CA ALA A 211 41.12 -0.36 1.00
C ALA A 211 41.55 0.27 2.34
N ASP A 212 42.43 1.30 2.31
CA ASP A 212 42.82 2.06 3.49
C ASP A 212 41.67 2.92 4.02
N ASP A 213 40.80 3.47 3.13
CA ASP A 213 39.60 4.21 3.53
C ASP A 213 38.61 3.31 4.25
N VAL A 214 38.41 2.07 3.80
CA VAL A 214 37.54 1.09 4.47
C VAL A 214 38.04 0.84 5.91
N THR A 215 39.35 0.73 6.11
CA THR A 215 39.94 0.51 7.44
C THR A 215 39.86 1.74 8.32
N THR A 216 40.22 2.90 7.79
CA THR A 216 40.28 4.15 8.57
C THR A 216 38.93 4.74 8.88
N ARG A 217 37.90 4.40 8.06
CA ARG A 217 36.52 4.83 8.21
C ARG A 217 35.61 3.65 8.57
N ALA A 218 36.10 2.66 9.30
CA ALA A 218 35.33 1.46 9.67
C ALA A 218 33.98 1.81 10.31
N CYS A 219 33.95 2.85 11.15
CA CYS A 219 32.74 3.38 11.77
C CYS A 219 31.72 4.00 10.79
N PHE A 220 32.05 4.18 9.51
CA PHE A 220 31.12 4.58 8.45
C PHE A 220 30.66 3.36 7.63
N PHE A 221 31.51 2.36 7.48
CA PHE A 221 31.21 1.16 6.75
C PHE A 221 30.36 0.16 7.56
N ASP A 222 30.23 0.34 8.89
CA ASP A 222 29.32 -0.43 9.75
C ASP A 222 27.98 0.26 10.03
N ASP A 223 27.80 1.50 9.53
CA ASP A 223 26.50 2.17 9.54
C ASP A 223 25.47 1.38 8.73
N GLN A 224 24.26 1.28 9.27
CA GLN A 224 23.18 0.51 8.66
C GLN A 224 22.05 1.43 8.19
N TYR A 225 21.52 1.12 7.02
CA TYR A 225 20.37 1.75 6.38
C TYR A 225 19.22 0.75 6.35
N VAL A 226 18.23 0.97 7.23
CA VAL A 226 17.07 0.08 7.31
C VAL A 226 15.96 0.65 6.45
N LEU A 227 15.60 -0.08 5.40
CA LEU A 227 14.45 0.19 4.55
C LEU A 227 13.35 -0.80 4.94
N ASN A 228 12.28 -0.32 5.53
CA ASN A 228 11.17 -1.15 5.94
C ASN A 228 10.17 -1.35 4.80
N ALA A 229 9.45 -2.47 4.82
CA ALA A 229 8.41 -2.78 3.83
C ALA A 229 7.28 -1.73 3.79
N ASP A 230 7.06 -1.03 4.90
CA ASP A 230 6.09 0.07 5.02
C ASP A 230 6.57 1.41 4.41
N GLY A 231 7.73 1.42 3.73
CA GLY A 231 8.34 2.61 3.16
C GLY A 231 9.07 3.50 4.18
N SER A 232 9.08 3.15 5.46
CA SER A 232 9.85 3.90 6.45
C SER A 232 11.34 3.61 6.32
N PHE A 233 12.17 4.62 6.66
CA PHE A 233 13.62 4.56 6.59
C PHE A 233 14.26 4.93 7.92
N GLN A 234 15.31 4.21 8.31
CA GLN A 234 16.07 4.48 9.51
C GLN A 234 17.58 4.32 9.27
N ASN A 235 18.36 5.29 9.78
CA ASN A 235 19.81 5.14 9.91
C ASN A 235 20.15 4.60 11.30
N LEU A 236 20.91 3.51 11.36
CA LEU A 236 21.49 2.98 12.58
C LEU A 236 23.00 3.18 12.53
N LEU A 237 23.49 4.21 13.22
CA LEU A 237 24.89 4.67 13.15
C LEU A 237 25.80 4.03 14.19
N GLY A 238 25.27 3.08 14.98
CA GLY A 238 26.05 2.45 16.05
C GLY A 238 26.46 3.44 17.16
N ASP A 239 27.60 3.18 17.79
CA ASP A 239 28.19 4.07 18.82
C ASP A 239 28.96 5.22 18.23
N GLU A 240 29.48 5.06 17.02
CA GLU A 240 30.30 6.04 16.28
C GLU A 240 29.95 6.02 14.79
N THR A 241 30.09 7.16 14.13
CA THR A 241 30.03 7.27 12.66
C THR A 241 31.09 8.24 12.16
N TRP A 242 31.38 8.22 10.86
CA TRP A 242 32.35 9.12 10.26
C TRP A 242 31.83 10.56 10.20
N LEU A 243 32.62 11.50 10.75
CA LEU A 243 32.31 12.93 10.72
C LEU A 243 33.27 13.66 9.81
N GLU A 244 32.75 14.47 8.89
CA GLU A 244 33.53 15.32 8.02
C GLU A 244 33.59 16.75 8.56
N VAL A 245 34.79 17.34 8.56
CA VAL A 245 34.96 18.75 8.88
C VAL A 245 34.62 19.57 7.63
N LEU A 246 33.44 20.17 7.62
CA LEU A 246 33.05 21.13 6.57
C LEU A 246 33.89 22.42 6.74
N ASN A 247 34.96 22.53 5.98
CA ASN A 247 35.77 23.76 5.92
C ASN A 247 34.96 24.83 5.18
N LYS A 248 34.39 25.80 5.89
CA LYS A 248 33.52 26.89 5.34
C LYS A 248 34.22 27.76 4.30
N SER A 249 35.51 27.56 4.01
CA SER A 249 36.33 28.47 3.17
C SER A 249 36.48 28.04 1.69
N THR A 250 35.91 26.90 1.25
CA THR A 250 36.12 26.41 -0.14
C THR A 250 34.85 26.01 -0.90
N HIS A 251 33.65 26.44 -0.48
CA HIS A 251 32.46 26.22 -1.30
C HIS A 251 32.26 27.42 -2.27
N GLN A 252 33.10 27.50 -3.29
CA GLN A 252 32.75 28.14 -4.55
C GLN A 252 32.13 27.04 -5.42
N ILE A 253 30.79 26.90 -5.37
CA ILE A 253 30.08 26.17 -6.40
C ILE A 253 30.22 26.99 -7.68
N GLY A 254 31.02 26.49 -8.62
CA GLY A 254 31.16 27.08 -9.94
C GLY A 254 29.79 27.18 -10.63
N LYS A 255 29.54 28.34 -11.22
CA LYS A 255 28.33 28.66 -11.98
C LYS A 255 28.25 27.82 -13.24
#